data_e3cd1fd6133335d805106b03874bed76
#
_entry.id   e3cd1fd6133335d805106b03874bed76
#
_cell.length_a   1.000
_cell.length_b   1.000
_cell.length_c   1.000
_cell.angle_alpha   90.00
_cell.angle_beta   90.00
_cell.angle_gamma   90.00
#
_symmetry.space_group_name_H-M   'P 1'
#
loop_
_entity.id
_entity.type
_entity.pdbx_description
1 polymer ?
#
loop_
_entity_poly.entity_id
_entity_poly.type
_entity_poly.pdbx_seq_one_letter_code
_entity_poly.pdbx_strand_id
1 'polypeptide(L)'
;SAASDVYKRQVQVSVAMVRASIDAFVNLDTETARAVCLRDDEVDDLNRSVIEELHAVMRAEPKLVEAAVHLFSASRYIERMADHATNIAEDVIYLVDGDITRHQHDLEQLVFPS
;
A
#
# COMPACT_ATOMS: atom_id res chain seq x y z
N SER A 1 12.71 -0.32 21.58
CA SER A 1 12.04 0.95 21.91
C SER A 1 10.71 1.05 21.18
N ALA A 2 9.84 1.95 21.60
CA ALA A 2 8.55 2.19 20.94
C ALA A 2 8.75 2.62 19.48
N ALA A 3 9.72 3.48 19.21
CA ALA A 3 10.05 3.90 17.85
C ALA A 3 10.46 2.72 16.98
N SER A 4 11.34 1.85 17.49
CA SER A 4 11.79 0.66 16.78
C SER A 4 10.64 -0.29 16.46
N ASP A 5 9.71 -0.49 17.38
CA ASP A 5 8.56 -1.37 17.19
C ASP A 5 7.60 -0.82 16.12
N VAL A 6 7.39 0.48 16.09
CA VAL A 6 6.54 1.14 15.07
C VAL A 6 7.16 1.00 13.67
N TYR A 7 8.47 1.20 13.52
CA TYR A 7 9.17 1.01 12.25
C TYR A 7 9.07 -0.43 11.75
N LYS A 8 9.30 -1.39 12.64
CA LYS A 8 9.21 -2.81 12.29
C LYS A 8 7.81 -3.13 11.76
N ARG A 9 6.77 -2.62 12.43
CA ARG A 9 5.40 -2.83 12.02
C ARG A 9 5.11 -2.17 10.66
N GLN A 10 5.59 -0.96 10.45
CA GLN A 10 5.45 -0.26 9.17
C GLN A 10 6.04 -1.09 8.03
N VAL A 11 7.27 -1.59 8.21
CA VAL A 11 7.95 -2.41 7.21
C VAL A 11 7.20 -3.72 6.97
N GLN A 12 6.80 -4.42 8.02
CA GLN A 12 6.08 -5.68 7.91
C GLN A 12 4.79 -5.54 7.11
N VAL A 13 3.99 -4.54 7.42
CA VAL A 13 2.71 -4.30 6.73
C VAL A 13 2.95 -3.90 5.28
N SER A 14 3.88 -2.99 5.03
CA SER A 14 4.16 -2.51 3.67
C SER A 14 4.71 -3.62 2.77
N VAL A 15 5.62 -4.45 3.27
CA VAL A 15 6.15 -5.60 2.53
C VAL A 15 5.05 -6.62 2.24
N ALA A 16 4.20 -6.92 3.23
CA ALA A 16 3.07 -7.83 3.03
C ALA A 16 2.10 -7.31 1.95
N MET A 17 1.82 -6.01 1.93
CA MET A 17 0.98 -5.40 0.91
C MET A 17 1.61 -5.50 -0.48
N VAL A 18 2.91 -5.24 -0.61
CA VAL A 18 3.63 -5.35 -1.90
C VAL A 18 3.55 -6.78 -2.41
N ARG A 19 3.87 -7.77 -1.56
CA ARG A 19 3.80 -9.18 -1.95
C ARG A 19 2.40 -9.59 -2.38
N ALA A 20 1.39 -9.21 -1.60
CA ALA A 20 0.00 -9.53 -1.92
C ALA A 20 -0.45 -8.86 -3.21
N SER A 21 -0.03 -7.62 -3.48
CA SER A 21 -0.38 -6.94 -4.72
C SER A 21 0.25 -7.59 -5.94
N ILE A 22 1.50 -8.06 -5.83
CA ILE A 22 2.18 -8.79 -6.90
C ILE A 22 1.49 -10.13 -7.16
N ASP A 23 1.15 -10.87 -6.11
CA ASP A 23 0.43 -12.14 -6.23
C ASP A 23 -0.95 -11.92 -6.88
N ALA A 24 -1.66 -10.88 -6.47
CA ALA A 24 -2.93 -10.51 -7.06
C ALA A 24 -2.79 -10.22 -8.55
N PHE A 25 -1.74 -9.52 -8.94
CA PHE A 25 -1.47 -9.20 -10.35
C PHE A 25 -1.17 -10.45 -11.17
N VAL A 26 -0.27 -11.31 -10.68
CA VAL A 26 0.13 -12.53 -11.38
C VAL A 26 -1.06 -13.48 -11.58
N ASN A 27 -1.95 -13.56 -10.60
CA ASN A 27 -3.09 -14.48 -10.62
C ASN A 27 -4.40 -13.82 -11.03
N LEU A 28 -4.41 -12.51 -11.31
CA LEU A 28 -5.61 -11.71 -11.56
C LEU A 28 -6.67 -11.93 -10.46
N ASP A 29 -6.21 -11.91 -9.21
CA ASP A 29 -7.01 -12.21 -8.02
C ASP A 29 -7.55 -10.92 -7.40
N THR A 30 -8.80 -10.59 -7.72
CA THR A 30 -9.43 -9.37 -7.21
C THR A 30 -9.73 -9.41 -5.72
N GLU A 31 -9.96 -10.58 -5.15
CA GLU A 31 -10.19 -10.73 -3.71
C GLU A 31 -8.94 -10.33 -2.91
N THR A 32 -7.78 -10.84 -3.30
CA THR A 32 -6.50 -10.46 -2.70
C THR A 32 -6.21 -8.97 -2.95
N ALA A 33 -6.50 -8.46 -4.13
CA ALA A 33 -6.33 -7.05 -4.44
C ALA A 33 -7.18 -6.15 -3.55
N ARG A 34 -8.45 -6.50 -3.32
CA ARG A 34 -9.32 -5.77 -2.40
C ARG A 34 -8.80 -5.81 -0.96
N ALA A 35 -8.26 -6.95 -0.53
CA ALA A 35 -7.66 -7.08 0.79
C ALA A 35 -6.48 -6.12 0.98
N VAL A 36 -5.66 -5.91 -0.06
CA VAL A 36 -4.58 -4.92 -0.03
C VAL A 36 -5.14 -3.51 0.17
N CYS A 37 -6.17 -3.15 -0.61
CA CYS A 37 -6.78 -1.81 -0.51
C CYS A 37 -7.37 -1.54 0.87
N LEU A 38 -7.94 -2.56 1.53
CA LEU A 38 -8.51 -2.42 2.87
C LEU A 38 -7.48 -2.13 3.96
N ARG A 39 -6.19 -2.31 3.69
CA ARG A 39 -5.12 -2.02 4.65
C ARG A 39 -4.65 -0.57 4.63
N ASP A 40 -5.19 0.25 3.75
CA ASP A 40 -4.77 1.65 3.59
C ASP A 40 -4.85 2.44 4.89
N ASP A 41 -5.95 2.32 5.63
CA ASP A 41 -6.15 3.04 6.90
C ASP A 41 -5.14 2.60 7.96
N GLU A 42 -4.83 1.30 8.03
CA GLU A 42 -3.81 0.77 8.94
C GLU A 42 -2.44 1.35 8.62
N VAL A 43 -2.09 1.41 7.34
CA VAL A 43 -0.81 1.98 6.89
C VAL A 43 -0.73 3.47 7.20
N ASP A 44 -1.79 4.22 6.96
CA ASP A 44 -1.84 5.65 7.26
C ASP A 44 -1.64 5.90 8.76
N ASP A 45 -2.27 5.10 9.61
CA ASP A 45 -2.09 5.18 11.07
C ASP A 45 -0.65 4.87 11.48
N LEU A 46 -0.05 3.84 10.89
CA LEU A 46 1.35 3.48 11.15
C LEU A 46 2.32 4.59 10.70
N ASN A 47 2.09 5.16 9.53
CA ASN A 47 2.89 6.27 9.02
C ASN A 47 2.83 7.47 9.96
N ARG A 48 1.65 7.79 10.45
CA ARG A 48 1.45 8.86 11.43
C ARG A 48 2.17 8.56 12.74
N SER A 49 2.11 7.33 13.22
CA SER A 49 2.80 6.90 14.44
C SER A 49 4.31 7.00 14.31
N VAL A 50 4.88 6.66 13.14
CA VAL A 50 6.32 6.83 12.88
C VAL A 50 6.71 8.30 12.99
N ILE A 51 5.96 9.19 12.39
CA ILE A 51 6.23 10.63 12.44
C ILE A 51 6.20 11.13 13.89
N GLU A 52 5.19 10.73 14.67
CA GLU A 52 5.05 11.13 16.07
C GLU A 52 6.23 10.64 16.91
N GLU A 53 6.65 9.39 16.71
CA GLU A 53 7.80 8.81 17.42
C GLU A 53 9.11 9.51 17.06
N LEU A 54 9.30 9.87 15.79
CA LEU A 54 10.48 10.62 15.36
C LEU A 54 10.52 12.03 15.96
N HIS A 55 9.39 12.72 16.01
CA HIS A 55 9.29 14.02 16.65
C HIS A 55 9.64 13.90 18.13
N ALA A 56 9.17 12.87 18.82
CA ALA A 56 9.48 12.62 20.22
C ALA A 56 10.98 12.40 20.43
N VAL A 57 11.63 11.62 19.57
CA VAL A 57 13.09 11.39 19.63
C VAL A 57 13.85 12.69 19.45
N MET A 58 13.49 13.51 18.47
CA MET A 58 14.16 14.78 18.21
C MET A 58 14.02 15.75 19.37
N ARG A 59 12.85 15.78 20.03
CA ARG A 59 12.66 16.65 21.21
C ARG A 59 13.44 16.15 22.42
N ALA A 60 13.50 14.83 22.63
CA ALA A 60 14.17 14.24 23.80
C ALA A 60 15.69 14.33 23.70
N GLU A 61 16.23 14.13 22.49
CA GLU A 61 17.68 14.11 22.27
C GLU A 61 18.04 14.89 21.00
N PRO A 62 18.28 16.21 21.12
CA PRO A 62 18.58 17.06 19.95
C PRO A 62 19.77 16.59 19.11
N LYS A 63 20.73 15.90 19.69
CA LYS A 63 21.88 15.35 18.96
C LYS A 63 21.50 14.19 18.01
N LEU A 64 20.29 13.65 18.13
CA LEU A 64 19.79 12.62 17.24
C LEU A 64 18.94 13.17 16.07
N VAL A 65 18.83 14.49 15.95
CA VAL A 65 18.01 15.13 14.88
C VAL A 65 18.47 14.68 13.50
N GLU A 66 19.77 14.66 13.24
CA GLU A 66 20.29 14.26 11.91
C GLU A 66 19.93 12.81 11.59
N ALA A 67 20.13 11.89 12.53
CA ALA A 67 19.75 10.49 12.38
C ALA A 67 18.24 10.35 12.19
N ALA A 68 17.44 11.10 12.96
CA ALA A 68 15.97 11.08 12.84
C ALA A 68 15.50 11.57 11.46
N VAL A 69 16.16 12.57 10.87
CA VAL A 69 15.85 13.04 9.51
C VAL A 69 16.07 11.95 8.48
N HIS A 70 17.14 11.18 8.60
CA HIS A 70 17.40 10.05 7.69
C HIS A 70 16.38 8.94 7.88
N LEU A 71 15.99 8.63 9.11
CA LEU A 71 14.94 7.65 9.40
C LEU A 71 13.58 8.12 8.83
N PHE A 72 13.28 9.40 8.94
CA PHE A 72 12.08 9.99 8.37
C PHE A 72 12.06 9.81 6.85
N SER A 73 13.19 10.06 6.18
CA SER A 73 13.33 9.87 4.74
C SER A 73 13.11 8.41 4.34
N ALA A 74 13.73 7.47 5.06
CA ALA A 74 13.55 6.04 4.82
C ALA A 74 12.09 5.62 5.00
N SER A 75 11.43 6.11 6.06
CA SER A 75 10.02 5.84 6.33
C SER A 75 9.11 6.33 5.19
N ARG A 76 9.41 7.47 4.59
CA ARG A 76 8.68 7.97 3.43
C ARG A 76 8.79 7.03 2.22
N TYR A 77 9.95 6.42 1.98
CA TYR A 77 10.09 5.42 0.92
C TYR A 77 9.27 4.17 1.20
N ILE A 78 9.20 3.74 2.45
CA ILE A 78 8.35 2.60 2.85
C ILE A 78 6.86 2.93 2.64
N GLU A 79 6.44 4.14 2.99
CA GLU A 79 5.09 4.63 2.73
C GLU A 79 4.77 4.58 1.22
N ARG A 80 5.70 5.04 0.39
CA ARG A 80 5.52 5.00 -1.07
C ARG A 80 5.42 3.58 -1.61
N MET A 81 6.13 2.62 -1.02
CA MET A 81 5.97 1.20 -1.38
C MET A 81 4.55 0.72 -1.12
N ALA A 82 3.97 1.06 0.01
CA ALA A 82 2.59 0.72 0.34
C ALA A 82 1.61 1.39 -0.64
N ASP A 83 1.84 2.64 -1.00
CA ASP A 83 1.02 3.35 -1.99
C ASP A 83 1.08 2.66 -3.36
N HIS A 84 2.27 2.22 -3.78
CA HIS A 84 2.41 1.46 -5.02
C HIS A 84 1.67 0.13 -4.96
N ALA A 85 1.71 -0.55 -3.81
CA ALA A 85 0.96 -1.80 -3.62
C ALA A 85 -0.55 -1.57 -3.80
N THR A 86 -1.09 -0.52 -3.22
CA THR A 86 -2.50 -0.13 -3.37
C THR A 86 -2.81 0.18 -4.83
N ASN A 87 -1.94 0.91 -5.51
CA ASN A 87 -2.13 1.23 -6.94
C ASN A 87 -2.13 -0.02 -7.81
N ILE A 88 -1.21 -0.96 -7.56
CA ILE A 88 -1.19 -2.25 -8.28
C ILE A 88 -2.51 -2.99 -8.05
N ALA A 89 -2.96 -3.06 -6.79
CA ALA A 89 -4.19 -3.75 -6.43
C ALA A 89 -5.42 -3.12 -7.11
N GLU A 90 -5.50 -1.80 -7.13
CA GLU A 90 -6.58 -1.08 -7.81
C GLU A 90 -6.58 -1.37 -9.31
N ASP A 91 -5.40 -1.39 -9.93
CA ASP A 91 -5.27 -1.70 -11.36
C ASP A 91 -5.68 -3.15 -11.66
N VAL A 92 -5.38 -4.11 -10.78
CA VAL A 92 -5.84 -5.49 -10.92
C VAL A 92 -7.36 -5.57 -10.90
N ILE A 93 -7.99 -4.90 -9.94
CA ILE A 93 -9.45 -4.85 -9.83
C ILE A 93 -10.05 -4.25 -11.11
N TYR A 94 -9.50 -3.11 -11.54
CA TYR A 94 -9.98 -2.42 -12.74
C TYR A 94 -9.81 -3.27 -14.00
N LEU A 95 -8.66 -3.94 -14.14
CA LEU A 95 -8.39 -4.80 -15.30
C LEU A 95 -9.38 -5.96 -15.38
N VAL A 96 -9.60 -6.65 -14.26
CA VAL A 96 -10.52 -7.81 -14.25
C VAL A 96 -11.96 -7.37 -14.46
N ASP A 97 -12.42 -6.33 -13.78
CA ASP A 97 -13.77 -5.80 -13.92
C ASP A 97 -13.97 -5.21 -15.33
N GLY A 98 -12.96 -4.55 -15.89
CA GLY A 98 -12.97 -4.04 -17.25
C GLY A 98 -13.06 -5.14 -18.30
N ASP A 99 -12.35 -6.25 -18.11
CA ASP A 99 -12.42 -7.41 -19.00
C ASP A 99 -13.82 -8.05 -18.98
N ILE A 100 -14.43 -8.20 -17.81
CA ILE A 100 -15.79 -8.71 -17.67
C ILE A 100 -16.77 -7.79 -18.42
N THR A 101 -16.65 -6.50 -18.20
CA THR A 101 -17.52 -5.50 -18.86
C THR A 101 -17.37 -5.54 -20.38
N ARG A 102 -16.13 -5.63 -20.87
CA ARG A 102 -15.83 -5.71 -22.30
C ARG A 102 -16.39 -6.98 -22.92
N HIS A 103 -16.27 -8.09 -22.23
CA HIS A 103 -16.81 -9.38 -22.68
C HIS A 103 -18.33 -9.35 -22.76
N GLN A 104 -19.01 -8.74 -21.80
CA GLN A 104 -20.45 -8.53 -21.84
C GLN A 104 -20.87 -7.67 -23.02
N HIS A 105 -20.12 -6.59 -23.29
CA HIS A 105 -20.39 -5.73 -24.44
C HIS A 105 -20.26 -6.49 -25.76
N ASP A 106 -19.23 -7.30 -25.91
CA ASP A 106 -19.00 -8.12 -27.10
C ASP A 106 -20.15 -9.10 -27.32
N LEU A 107 -20.66 -9.73 -26.24
CA LEU A 107 -21.82 -10.62 -26.32
C LEU A 107 -23.09 -9.86 -26.74
N GLU A 108 -23.32 -8.66 -26.22
CA GLU A 108 -24.44 -7.82 -26.57
C GLU A 108 -24.40 -7.42 -28.07
N GLN A 109 -23.22 -7.06 -28.57
CA GLN A 109 -23.00 -6.74 -29.96
C GLN A 109 -23.28 -7.94 -30.90
N LEU A 110 -22.98 -9.15 -30.44
CA LEU A 110 -23.22 -10.37 -31.18
C LEU A 110 -24.73 -10.68 -31.29
N VAL A 111 -25.47 -10.45 -30.20
CA VAL A 111 -26.91 -10.74 -30.11
C VAL A 111 -27.75 -9.60 -30.70
N PHE A 112 -27.35 -8.35 -30.43
CA PHE A 112 -28.06 -7.14 -30.86
C PHE A 112 -27.14 -6.23 -31.67
N PRO A 113 -26.74 -6.65 -32.89
CA PRO A 113 -25.86 -5.83 -33.70
C PRO A 113 -26.56 -4.52 -34.08
N SER A 114 -25.87 -3.39 -33.91
CA SER A 114 -26.37 -2.07 -34.22
C SER A 114 -26.14 -1.68 -35.68
#